data_e15d4c3d6742684006a06b640ec3b194
#
_entry.id   e15d4c3d6742684006a06b640ec3b194
#
_cell.length_a   1.000
_cell.length_b   1.000
_cell.length_c   1.000
_cell.angle_alpha   90.00
_cell.angle_beta   90.00
_cell.angle_gamma   90.00
#
_symmetry.space_group_name_H-M   'P 1'
#
loop_
_entity.id
_entity.type
_entity.pdbx_description
1 polymer ?
#
loop_
_entity_poly.entity_id
_entity_poly.type
_entity_poly.pdbx_seq_one_letter_code
_entity_poly.pdbx_strand_id
1 'polypeptide(L)'
;MPGLGTPARFAFVLVVLAAFAATAQAVVDPTGGGAPTVKPPWIFPVVGNVSYIDDFGAPRPGGPHQGIDVMAPKRSRAVAVEAGTVRLWTSSASAGCMLYLYGRSGTTYEYIHLNNDLTLGNDNRGRCVDGVAYANGIHTGTVVGAGRLLGYVGDSGDANGIHPHLHFEVHPKGGAAVDPYSRLRAGRHLLFATGPNIDSVSLVLSGRLRRIGNDATGPVLALTVKRVHLSAGWRALLTRPVTVAVPPGTVVERKRASGTIVTTTLASGKPGEWVGVRTPFVAPGLAAQLAEPCELEAERVRYDDTR
;
A
#
# COMPACT_ATOMS: atom_id res chain seq x y z
N MET A 1 39.27 -9.20 -76.14
CA MET A 1 40.18 -9.69 -75.11
C MET A 1 39.72 -9.09 -73.78
N PRO A 2 39.38 -9.87 -72.83
CA PRO A 2 38.67 -9.43 -71.61
C PRO A 2 39.61 -9.10 -70.47
N GLY A 3 39.35 -8.00 -69.81
CA GLY A 3 40.00 -7.61 -68.57
C GLY A 3 39.42 -8.33 -67.35
N LEU A 4 40.34 -8.91 -66.58
CA LEU A 4 40.02 -9.64 -65.33
C LEU A 4 39.73 -8.63 -64.20
N GLY A 5 38.50 -8.71 -63.66
CA GLY A 5 38.11 -8.00 -62.47
C GLY A 5 38.50 -8.78 -61.21
N THR A 6 39.19 -8.09 -60.30
CA THR A 6 39.56 -8.62 -58.99
C THR A 6 38.36 -8.69 -58.02
N PRO A 7 38.20 -9.77 -57.24
CA PRO A 7 37.10 -9.85 -56.26
C PRO A 7 37.45 -9.06 -54.96
N ALA A 8 36.47 -8.25 -54.59
CA ALA A 8 36.51 -7.55 -53.28
C ALA A 8 36.33 -8.54 -52.12
N ARG A 9 37.27 -8.55 -51.19
CA ARG A 9 37.22 -9.32 -49.95
C ARG A 9 36.36 -8.55 -48.95
N PHE A 10 35.16 -9.07 -48.65
CA PHE A 10 34.39 -8.61 -47.51
C PHE A 10 34.97 -9.25 -46.24
N ALA A 11 35.49 -8.40 -45.34
CA ALA A 11 35.88 -8.81 -44.00
C ALA A 11 34.63 -8.83 -43.12
N PHE A 12 34.21 -10.00 -42.69
CA PHE A 12 33.23 -10.15 -41.64
C PHE A 12 33.87 -9.83 -40.29
N VAL A 13 33.46 -8.73 -39.67
CA VAL A 13 33.81 -8.44 -38.29
C VAL A 13 32.84 -9.23 -37.41
N LEU A 14 33.33 -10.27 -36.77
CA LEU A 14 32.60 -11.05 -35.78
C LEU A 14 32.62 -10.29 -34.45
N VAL A 15 31.53 -9.62 -34.10
CA VAL A 15 31.35 -9.04 -32.75
C VAL A 15 30.94 -10.16 -31.81
N VAL A 16 31.92 -10.61 -31.01
CA VAL A 16 31.63 -11.56 -29.92
C VAL A 16 31.08 -10.74 -28.75
N LEU A 17 29.77 -10.81 -28.53
CA LEU A 17 29.13 -10.34 -27.31
C LEU A 17 29.44 -11.35 -26.20
N ALA A 18 30.38 -11.01 -25.33
CA ALA A 18 30.63 -11.73 -24.09
C ALA A 18 29.48 -11.39 -23.10
N ALA A 19 28.55 -12.31 -22.94
CA ALA A 19 27.57 -12.24 -21.85
C ALA A 19 28.28 -12.56 -20.53
N PHE A 20 28.51 -11.55 -19.71
CA PHE A 20 28.91 -11.77 -18.33
C PHE A 20 27.70 -12.28 -17.54
N ALA A 21 27.64 -13.60 -17.38
CA ALA A 21 26.77 -14.20 -16.38
C ALA A 21 27.40 -13.93 -15.00
N ALA A 22 26.84 -12.99 -14.24
CA ALA A 22 27.18 -12.82 -12.84
C ALA A 22 26.62 -14.01 -12.08
N THR A 23 27.46 -15.01 -11.82
CA THR A 23 27.17 -16.08 -10.85
C THR A 23 27.27 -15.49 -9.46
N ALA A 24 26.10 -15.25 -8.83
CA ALA A 24 26.04 -14.99 -7.41
C ALA A 24 26.50 -16.27 -6.68
N GLN A 25 27.74 -16.28 -6.23
CA GLN A 25 28.23 -17.31 -5.32
C GLN A 25 27.61 -17.07 -3.97
N ALA A 26 26.77 -17.99 -3.53
CA ALA A 26 26.30 -18.05 -2.16
C ALA A 26 27.50 -18.32 -1.26
N VAL A 27 27.90 -17.34 -0.45
CA VAL A 27 28.87 -17.54 0.63
C VAL A 27 28.15 -18.39 1.68
N VAL A 28 28.53 -19.67 1.78
CA VAL A 28 28.10 -20.56 2.86
C VAL A 28 28.88 -20.14 4.10
N ASP A 29 28.21 -19.54 5.08
CA ASP A 29 28.77 -19.26 6.40
C ASP A 29 28.97 -20.61 7.16
N PRO A 30 30.19 -20.99 7.54
CA PRO A 30 30.48 -22.28 8.22
C PRO A 30 30.10 -22.28 9.70
N THR A 31 29.58 -21.20 10.25
CA THR A 31 29.14 -21.15 11.66
C THR A 31 27.63 -21.26 11.74
N GLY A 32 27.08 -22.45 11.83
CA GLY A 32 25.65 -22.79 11.86
C GLY A 32 24.71 -22.03 12.83
N GLY A 33 24.95 -20.77 13.03
CA GLY A 33 24.06 -19.82 13.67
C GLY A 33 23.22 -19.10 12.62
N GLY A 34 22.11 -19.71 12.14
CA GLY A 34 21.14 -19.00 11.32
C GLY A 34 20.70 -17.76 12.08
N ALA A 35 21.04 -16.56 11.55
CA ALA A 35 20.47 -15.32 12.02
C ALA A 35 18.94 -15.50 12.09
N PRO A 36 18.27 -15.10 13.16
CA PRO A 36 16.83 -15.21 13.26
C PRO A 36 16.25 -14.53 12.04
N THR A 37 15.60 -15.31 11.15
CA THR A 37 14.88 -14.77 10.00
C THR A 37 13.75 -13.94 10.58
N VAL A 38 13.98 -12.63 10.75
CA VAL A 38 12.94 -11.68 11.15
C VAL A 38 11.91 -11.74 10.05
N LYS A 39 10.82 -12.45 10.31
CA LYS A 39 9.68 -12.49 9.38
C LYS A 39 9.26 -11.05 9.12
N PRO A 40 9.18 -10.61 7.86
CA PRO A 40 8.80 -9.23 7.57
C PRO A 40 7.51 -8.89 8.34
N PRO A 41 7.41 -7.71 8.96
CA PRO A 41 6.19 -7.32 9.63
C PRO A 41 5.04 -7.32 8.62
N TRP A 42 3.84 -7.74 9.07
CA TRP A 42 2.65 -7.71 8.24
C TRP A 42 2.37 -6.32 7.69
N ILE A 43 1.81 -6.28 6.49
CA ILE A 43 1.10 -5.08 6.05
C ILE A 43 -0.23 -5.04 6.81
N PHE A 44 -0.58 -3.89 7.39
CA PHE A 44 -1.88 -3.72 8.04
C PHE A 44 -3.00 -3.89 7.01
N PRO A 45 -4.05 -4.69 7.28
CA PRO A 45 -5.00 -5.14 6.25
C PRO A 45 -5.89 -4.04 5.65
N VAL A 46 -5.96 -2.85 6.26
CA VAL A 46 -6.80 -1.74 5.80
C VAL A 46 -5.98 -0.47 5.60
N VAL A 47 -6.18 0.22 4.49
CA VAL A 47 -5.55 1.52 4.19
C VAL A 47 -6.46 2.66 4.63
N GLY A 48 -5.94 3.57 5.41
CA GLY A 48 -6.64 4.76 5.91
C GLY A 48 -6.73 4.81 7.44
N ASN A 49 -7.65 5.63 7.94
CA ASN A 49 -7.93 5.71 9.37
C ASN A 49 -8.75 4.51 9.80
N VAL A 50 -8.31 3.87 10.86
CA VAL A 50 -8.97 2.71 11.47
C VAL A 50 -9.00 2.87 12.97
N SER A 51 -9.92 2.17 13.62
CA SER A 51 -9.91 1.92 15.06
C SER A 51 -10.25 0.47 15.34
N TYR A 52 -9.62 -0.12 16.34
CA TYR A 52 -9.87 -1.49 16.76
C TYR A 52 -9.39 -1.67 18.21
N ILE A 53 -9.97 -2.65 18.86
CA ILE A 53 -9.60 -3.08 20.22
C ILE A 53 -9.24 -4.56 20.17
N ASP A 54 -8.73 -5.08 21.24
CA ASP A 54 -8.54 -6.52 21.43
C ASP A 54 -9.88 -7.12 21.85
N ASP A 55 -10.62 -7.64 20.88
CA ASP A 55 -11.92 -8.29 21.06
C ASP A 55 -11.91 -9.76 20.60
N PHE A 56 -10.71 -10.34 20.38
CA PHE A 56 -10.58 -11.77 20.12
C PHE A 56 -11.10 -12.60 21.29
N GLY A 57 -11.90 -13.61 20.99
CA GLY A 57 -12.51 -14.47 22.00
C GLY A 57 -13.71 -13.84 22.75
N ALA A 58 -14.09 -12.59 22.46
CA ALA A 58 -15.27 -11.96 23.06
C ALA A 58 -16.54 -12.76 22.76
N PRO A 59 -17.48 -12.89 23.72
CA PRO A 59 -18.72 -13.63 23.51
C PRO A 59 -19.57 -13.02 22.38
N ARG A 60 -20.01 -13.84 21.44
CA ARG A 60 -20.93 -13.49 20.35
C ARG A 60 -22.06 -14.53 20.27
N PRO A 61 -23.21 -14.22 19.66
CA PRO A 61 -24.31 -15.20 19.50
C PRO A 61 -23.90 -16.50 18.81
N GLY A 62 -22.93 -16.44 17.88
CA GLY A 62 -22.41 -17.59 17.11
C GLY A 62 -21.23 -18.33 17.74
N GLY A 63 -20.76 -17.93 18.92
CA GLY A 63 -19.56 -18.45 19.57
C GLY A 63 -18.54 -17.36 19.88
N PRO A 64 -17.35 -17.70 20.38
CA PRO A 64 -16.29 -16.72 20.63
C PRO A 64 -15.87 -16.02 19.35
N HIS A 65 -15.56 -14.72 19.42
CA HIS A 65 -15.09 -13.91 18.31
C HIS A 65 -13.75 -14.47 17.78
N GLN A 66 -13.67 -14.83 16.52
CA GLN A 66 -12.52 -15.54 15.95
C GLN A 66 -11.48 -14.61 15.29
N GLY A 67 -11.70 -13.28 15.33
CA GLY A 67 -10.87 -12.28 14.72
C GLY A 67 -10.80 -11.00 15.52
N ILE A 68 -10.43 -9.93 14.83
CA ILE A 68 -10.49 -8.55 15.32
C ILE A 68 -11.34 -7.74 14.35
N ASP A 69 -12.28 -6.95 14.89
CA ASP A 69 -13.10 -6.03 14.12
C ASP A 69 -12.34 -4.71 13.89
N VAL A 70 -11.82 -4.53 12.69
CA VAL A 70 -11.09 -3.32 12.28
C VAL A 70 -12.09 -2.32 11.71
N MET A 71 -12.57 -1.40 12.55
CA MET A 71 -13.49 -0.33 12.16
C MET A 71 -12.83 0.59 11.16
N ALA A 72 -13.49 0.86 10.03
CA ALA A 72 -13.03 1.74 8.98
C ALA A 72 -14.21 2.36 8.23
N PRO A 73 -14.03 3.53 7.59
CA PRO A 73 -15.06 4.07 6.71
C PRO A 73 -15.45 3.08 5.61
N LYS A 74 -16.74 3.03 5.27
CA LYS A 74 -17.25 2.18 4.17
C LYS A 74 -16.42 2.40 2.90
N ARG A 75 -16.11 1.32 2.19
CA ARG A 75 -15.25 1.27 1.00
C ARG A 75 -13.77 1.63 1.25
N SER A 76 -13.31 1.66 2.51
CA SER A 76 -11.87 1.64 2.79
C SER A 76 -11.22 0.44 2.10
N ARG A 77 -9.98 0.60 1.64
CA ARG A 77 -9.29 -0.44 0.87
C ARG A 77 -8.73 -1.53 1.78
N ALA A 78 -9.18 -2.76 1.56
CA ALA A 78 -8.61 -3.96 2.17
C ALA A 78 -7.45 -4.47 1.29
N VAL A 79 -6.30 -4.77 1.91
CA VAL A 79 -5.05 -5.12 1.21
C VAL A 79 -4.45 -6.42 1.74
N ALA A 80 -3.69 -7.11 0.91
CA ALA A 80 -3.02 -8.34 1.29
C ALA A 80 -1.95 -8.07 2.38
N VAL A 81 -2.10 -8.75 3.52
CA VAL A 81 -1.14 -8.64 4.65
C VAL A 81 0.22 -9.23 4.32
N GLU A 82 0.26 -10.22 3.42
CA GLU A 82 1.46 -10.82 2.83
C GLU A 82 1.19 -11.28 1.39
N ALA A 83 2.20 -11.76 0.71
CA ALA A 83 2.03 -12.39 -0.60
C ALA A 83 1.31 -13.73 -0.46
N GLY A 84 0.43 -14.05 -1.41
CA GLY A 84 -0.35 -15.28 -1.36
C GLY A 84 -1.26 -15.48 -2.56
N THR A 85 -2.22 -16.40 -2.42
CA THR A 85 -3.24 -16.71 -3.43
C THR A 85 -4.62 -16.45 -2.85
N VAL A 86 -5.47 -15.78 -3.61
CA VAL A 86 -6.83 -15.41 -3.20
C VAL A 86 -7.83 -16.51 -3.54
N ARG A 87 -8.81 -16.71 -2.65
CA ARG A 87 -10.04 -17.45 -2.92
C ARG A 87 -11.24 -16.60 -2.49
N LEU A 88 -12.16 -16.35 -3.39
CA LEU A 88 -13.40 -15.64 -3.09
C LEU A 88 -14.44 -16.61 -2.49
N TRP A 89 -15.24 -16.10 -1.55
CA TRP A 89 -16.36 -16.81 -0.98
C TRP A 89 -17.58 -15.88 -0.92
N THR A 90 -18.64 -16.25 -1.63
CA THR A 90 -19.78 -15.36 -1.89
C THR A 90 -21.11 -15.91 -1.37
N SER A 91 -21.10 -17.06 -0.68
CA SER A 91 -22.30 -17.79 -0.28
C SER A 91 -22.54 -17.85 1.23
N SER A 92 -21.75 -17.17 2.05
CA SER A 92 -21.95 -17.13 3.50
C SER A 92 -22.98 -16.07 3.87
N ALA A 93 -24.07 -16.49 4.55
CA ALA A 93 -25.07 -15.56 5.06
C ALA A 93 -24.53 -14.67 6.18
N SER A 94 -23.70 -15.22 7.08
CA SER A 94 -23.11 -14.49 8.20
C SER A 94 -21.91 -13.64 7.75
N ALA A 95 -20.95 -14.21 7.06
CA ALA A 95 -19.76 -13.50 6.62
C ALA A 95 -20.03 -12.49 5.48
N GLY A 96 -21.14 -12.64 4.76
CA GLY A 96 -21.47 -11.82 3.61
C GLY A 96 -20.44 -12.00 2.46
N CYS A 97 -19.99 -10.91 1.89
CA CYS A 97 -18.91 -10.92 0.90
C CYS A 97 -17.58 -11.07 1.64
N MET A 98 -16.86 -12.14 1.37
CA MET A 98 -15.56 -12.40 1.99
C MET A 98 -14.54 -13.01 1.02
N LEU A 99 -13.29 -13.01 1.41
CA LEU A 99 -12.24 -13.73 0.71
C LEU A 99 -11.24 -14.35 1.69
N TYR A 100 -10.61 -15.41 1.24
CA TYR A 100 -9.43 -16.01 1.85
C TYR A 100 -8.16 -15.53 1.13
N LEU A 101 -7.13 -15.24 1.89
CA LEU A 101 -5.77 -15.11 1.38
C LEU A 101 -4.94 -16.27 1.94
N TYR A 102 -4.56 -17.20 1.08
CA TYR A 102 -3.62 -18.25 1.41
C TYR A 102 -2.20 -17.69 1.30
N GLY A 103 -1.65 -17.28 2.43
CA GLY A 103 -0.35 -16.64 2.51
C GLY A 103 0.81 -17.59 2.22
N ARG A 104 1.90 -17.08 1.70
CA ARG A 104 3.13 -17.85 1.47
C ARG A 104 3.72 -18.42 2.75
N SER A 105 3.39 -17.85 3.90
CA SER A 105 3.78 -18.37 5.22
C SER A 105 3.07 -19.67 5.60
N GLY A 106 2.09 -20.13 4.80
CA GLY A 106 1.18 -21.22 5.13
C GLY A 106 0.03 -20.79 6.06
N THR A 107 -0.13 -19.49 6.33
CA THR A 107 -1.24 -18.96 7.12
C THR A 107 -2.39 -18.60 6.17
N THR A 108 -3.62 -18.95 6.56
CA THR A 108 -4.83 -18.47 5.90
C THR A 108 -5.33 -17.22 6.63
N TYR A 109 -5.70 -16.20 5.88
CA TYR A 109 -6.29 -14.97 6.38
C TYR A 109 -7.69 -14.83 5.80
N GLU A 110 -8.65 -14.46 6.64
CA GLU A 110 -10.03 -14.23 6.22
C GLU A 110 -10.35 -12.75 6.29
N TYR A 111 -10.91 -12.23 5.21
CA TYR A 111 -11.34 -10.84 5.06
C TYR A 111 -12.86 -10.86 4.92
N ILE A 112 -13.56 -10.54 5.98
CA ILE A 112 -15.00 -10.75 6.15
C ILE A 112 -15.73 -9.41 6.18
N HIS A 113 -17.02 -9.39 5.87
CA HIS A 113 -17.91 -8.22 5.77
C HIS A 113 -17.47 -7.20 4.71
N LEU A 114 -16.93 -7.69 3.58
CA LEU A 114 -16.59 -6.80 2.48
C LEU A 114 -17.86 -6.12 1.93
N ASN A 115 -17.67 -5.02 1.22
CA ASN A 115 -18.75 -4.15 0.79
C ASN A 115 -19.74 -4.85 -0.15
N ASN A 116 -21.04 -4.58 0.05
CA ASN A 116 -22.13 -4.98 -0.84
C ASN A 116 -23.07 -3.83 -1.18
N ASP A 117 -22.62 -2.58 -1.01
CA ASP A 117 -23.39 -1.40 -1.32
C ASP A 117 -22.90 -0.69 -2.58
N LEU A 118 -23.80 -0.13 -3.36
CA LEU A 118 -23.48 0.67 -4.52
C LEU A 118 -23.20 2.14 -4.16
N THR A 119 -23.70 2.60 -3.00
CA THR A 119 -23.48 3.95 -2.47
C THR A 119 -22.65 3.90 -1.18
N LEU A 120 -22.46 5.05 -0.53
CA LEU A 120 -21.87 5.12 0.80
C LEU A 120 -22.92 4.86 1.92
N GLY A 121 -24.21 4.82 1.57
CA GLY A 121 -25.27 4.37 2.45
C GLY A 121 -25.32 2.85 2.54
N ASN A 122 -26.17 2.32 3.44
CA ASN A 122 -26.44 0.90 3.55
C ASN A 122 -27.62 0.53 2.63
N ASP A 123 -27.34 0.34 1.33
CA ASP A 123 -28.36 0.05 0.33
C ASP A 123 -28.48 -1.45 -0.02
N ASN A 124 -27.52 -2.26 0.31
CA ASN A 124 -27.46 -3.71 0.06
C ASN A 124 -27.76 -4.11 -1.40
N ARG A 125 -27.55 -3.19 -2.35
CA ARG A 125 -27.90 -3.37 -3.77
C ARG A 125 -26.74 -3.92 -4.60
N GLY A 126 -25.53 -3.88 -4.06
CA GLY A 126 -24.35 -4.47 -4.65
C GLY A 126 -24.32 -5.98 -4.44
N ARG A 127 -23.41 -6.61 -5.14
CA ARG A 127 -23.12 -8.04 -5.02
C ARG A 127 -21.66 -8.25 -4.64
N CYS A 128 -21.32 -9.47 -4.27
CA CYS A 128 -19.94 -9.88 -4.04
C CYS A 128 -19.20 -10.04 -5.38
N VAL A 129 -18.98 -8.92 -6.06
CA VAL A 129 -18.36 -8.84 -7.40
C VAL A 129 -17.26 -7.77 -7.44
N ASP A 130 -16.51 -7.77 -8.54
CA ASP A 130 -15.47 -6.78 -8.84
C ASP A 130 -16.02 -5.35 -8.79
N GLY A 131 -15.23 -4.43 -8.24
CA GLY A 131 -15.58 -3.02 -8.09
C GLY A 131 -16.56 -2.72 -6.95
N VAL A 132 -17.22 -3.71 -6.37
CA VAL A 132 -18.14 -3.58 -5.25
C VAL A 132 -17.55 -4.16 -3.98
N ALA A 133 -17.43 -5.48 -3.88
CA ALA A 133 -16.78 -6.17 -2.76
C ALA A 133 -15.28 -6.35 -3.00
N TYR A 134 -14.93 -6.78 -4.19
CA TYR A 134 -13.57 -7.13 -4.59
C TYR A 134 -12.97 -6.07 -5.49
N ALA A 135 -11.65 -5.94 -5.45
CA ALA A 135 -10.96 -5.08 -6.40
C ALA A 135 -10.95 -5.69 -7.79
N ASN A 136 -10.95 -4.83 -8.82
CA ASN A 136 -10.91 -5.29 -10.20
C ASN A 136 -9.71 -6.22 -10.46
N GLY A 137 -9.98 -7.35 -11.08
CA GLY A 137 -8.98 -8.37 -11.38
C GLY A 137 -8.58 -9.25 -10.19
N ILE A 138 -9.35 -9.26 -9.11
CA ILE A 138 -9.20 -10.21 -8.00
C ILE A 138 -10.24 -11.33 -8.16
N HIS A 139 -9.74 -12.52 -8.46
CA HIS A 139 -10.54 -13.73 -8.64
C HIS A 139 -9.95 -14.87 -7.82
N THR A 140 -10.71 -15.95 -7.66
CA THR A 140 -10.17 -17.19 -7.09
C THR A 140 -8.98 -17.67 -7.92
N GLY A 141 -7.85 -17.93 -7.27
CA GLY A 141 -6.58 -18.29 -7.90
C GLY A 141 -5.65 -17.12 -8.21
N THR A 142 -6.09 -15.86 -8.03
CA THR A 142 -5.21 -14.71 -8.24
C THR A 142 -4.05 -14.73 -7.25
N VAL A 143 -2.82 -14.69 -7.77
CA VAL A 143 -1.60 -14.53 -6.96
C VAL A 143 -1.35 -13.04 -6.73
N VAL A 144 -1.12 -12.67 -5.47
CA VAL A 144 -0.94 -11.29 -5.05
C VAL A 144 0.34 -11.10 -4.25
N GLY A 145 0.94 -9.92 -4.37
CA GLY A 145 2.00 -9.46 -3.46
C GLY A 145 1.42 -8.80 -2.20
N ALA A 146 2.25 -8.65 -1.16
CA ALA A 146 1.89 -7.88 0.02
C ALA A 146 1.49 -6.43 -0.37
N GLY A 147 0.46 -5.89 0.26
CA GLY A 147 -0.07 -4.55 -0.03
C GLY A 147 -0.97 -4.44 -1.27
N ARG A 148 -1.17 -5.54 -2.01
CA ARG A 148 -2.10 -5.56 -3.14
C ARG A 148 -3.52 -5.32 -2.67
N LEU A 149 -4.26 -4.42 -3.35
CA LEU A 149 -5.68 -4.20 -3.13
C LEU A 149 -6.45 -5.51 -3.41
N LEU A 150 -7.20 -5.97 -2.42
CA LEU A 150 -8.04 -7.17 -2.49
C LEU A 150 -9.52 -6.84 -2.64
N GLY A 151 -10.01 -5.84 -1.90
CA GLY A 151 -11.42 -5.49 -1.86
C GLY A 151 -11.68 -4.24 -1.02
N TYR A 152 -12.92 -4.09 -0.59
CA TYR A 152 -13.39 -2.89 0.08
C TYR A 152 -14.13 -3.27 1.36
N VAL A 153 -13.82 -2.55 2.46
CA VAL A 153 -14.50 -2.69 3.75
C VAL A 153 -15.97 -2.33 3.60
N GLY A 154 -16.84 -3.09 4.22
CA GLY A 154 -18.28 -2.86 4.22
C GLY A 154 -18.94 -3.31 5.50
N ASP A 155 -20.16 -3.80 5.37
CA ASP A 155 -21.03 -4.29 6.44
C ASP A 155 -21.93 -5.44 5.94
N SER A 156 -21.48 -6.19 4.93
CA SER A 156 -22.29 -7.31 4.41
C SER A 156 -22.42 -8.47 5.41
N GLY A 157 -23.41 -9.32 5.20
CA GLY A 157 -23.71 -10.45 6.08
C GLY A 157 -24.40 -10.02 7.36
N ASP A 158 -24.01 -10.59 8.48
CA ASP A 158 -24.59 -10.27 9.81
C ASP A 158 -24.10 -8.93 10.37
N ALA A 159 -23.12 -8.28 9.72
CA ALA A 159 -22.71 -6.91 9.99
C ALA A 159 -23.64 -5.86 9.38
N ASN A 160 -24.69 -6.27 8.65
CA ASN A 160 -25.57 -5.36 7.94
C ASN A 160 -26.26 -4.36 8.88
N GLY A 161 -26.06 -3.06 8.62
CA GLY A 161 -26.64 -1.98 9.39
C GLY A 161 -25.88 -1.59 10.66
N ILE A 162 -24.74 -2.23 10.94
CA ILE A 162 -23.82 -1.78 11.98
C ILE A 162 -22.68 -0.98 11.37
N HIS A 163 -21.75 -0.50 12.22
CA HIS A 163 -20.62 0.31 11.73
C HIS A 163 -19.75 -0.52 10.77
N PRO A 164 -19.41 0.00 9.57
CA PRO A 164 -18.55 -0.71 8.63
C PRO A 164 -17.21 -1.07 9.24
N HIS A 165 -16.80 -2.32 9.05
CA HIS A 165 -15.55 -2.86 9.55
C HIS A 165 -15.04 -4.00 8.69
N LEU A 166 -13.77 -4.31 8.81
CA LEU A 166 -13.19 -5.56 8.37
C LEU A 166 -13.09 -6.49 9.58
N HIS A 167 -13.87 -7.56 9.61
CA HIS A 167 -13.60 -8.67 10.51
C HIS A 167 -12.45 -9.47 9.92
N PHE A 168 -11.33 -9.53 10.66
CA PHE A 168 -10.07 -10.09 10.18
C PHE A 168 -9.61 -11.26 11.03
N GLU A 169 -9.54 -12.44 10.41
CA GLU A 169 -9.11 -13.67 11.07
C GLU A 169 -7.76 -14.17 10.57
N VAL A 170 -7.08 -14.92 11.41
CA VAL A 170 -5.76 -15.51 11.16
C VAL A 170 -5.75 -16.97 11.55
N HIS A 171 -5.51 -17.83 10.58
CA HIS A 171 -5.52 -19.29 10.72
C HIS A 171 -4.17 -19.88 10.33
N PRO A 172 -3.23 -20.09 11.28
CA PRO A 172 -1.94 -20.71 10.98
C PRO A 172 -2.15 -22.12 10.42
N LYS A 173 -1.54 -22.40 9.27
CA LYS A 173 -1.68 -23.68 8.55
C LYS A 173 -3.13 -24.09 8.24
N GLY A 174 -4.03 -23.11 8.14
CA GLY A 174 -5.48 -23.35 7.94
C GLY A 174 -6.17 -24.00 9.14
N GLY A 175 -5.57 -23.96 10.33
CA GLY A 175 -6.13 -24.49 11.58
C GLY A 175 -7.08 -23.54 12.28
N ALA A 176 -7.21 -23.66 13.59
CA ALA A 176 -8.02 -22.75 14.40
C ALA A 176 -7.55 -21.32 14.32
N ALA A 177 -8.47 -20.37 14.47
CA ALA A 177 -8.17 -18.95 14.56
C ALA A 177 -7.26 -18.65 15.74
N VAL A 178 -6.36 -17.71 15.56
CA VAL A 178 -5.49 -17.18 16.63
C VAL A 178 -5.63 -15.68 16.69
N ASP A 179 -5.45 -15.12 17.89
CA ASP A 179 -5.53 -13.69 18.12
C ASP A 179 -4.54 -12.91 17.23
N PRO A 180 -5.05 -12.04 16.32
CA PRO A 180 -4.21 -11.23 15.46
C PRO A 180 -3.81 -9.88 16.08
N TYR A 181 -4.31 -9.50 17.25
CA TYR A 181 -4.21 -8.14 17.79
C TYR A 181 -2.77 -7.63 17.89
N SER A 182 -1.88 -8.42 18.48
CA SER A 182 -0.47 -8.02 18.63
C SER A 182 0.22 -7.79 17.28
N ARG A 183 -0.11 -8.60 16.27
CA ARG A 183 0.43 -8.47 14.92
C ARG A 183 -0.17 -7.29 14.17
N LEU A 184 -1.47 -7.02 14.35
CA LEU A 184 -2.11 -5.81 13.80
C LEU A 184 -1.46 -4.55 14.37
N ARG A 185 -1.19 -4.51 15.67
CA ARG A 185 -0.47 -3.38 16.29
C ARG A 185 0.93 -3.14 15.75
N ALA A 186 1.63 -4.20 15.40
CA ALA A 186 2.97 -4.14 14.80
C ALA A 186 2.94 -3.99 13.27
N GLY A 187 1.76 -4.10 12.67
CA GLY A 187 1.55 -4.06 11.22
C GLY A 187 1.97 -2.73 10.60
N ARG A 188 2.62 -2.81 9.43
CA ARG A 188 3.02 -1.61 8.69
C ARG A 188 1.85 -1.07 7.87
N HIS A 189 1.47 0.17 8.11
CA HIS A 189 0.37 0.81 7.39
C HIS A 189 0.84 1.37 6.04
N LEU A 190 0.08 1.13 4.99
CA LEU A 190 0.30 1.72 3.67
C LEU A 190 -0.23 3.14 3.59
N LEU A 191 0.40 3.98 2.75
CA LEU A 191 -0.16 5.27 2.33
C LEU A 191 -1.29 5.10 1.31
N PHE A 192 -1.18 4.10 0.44
CA PHE A 192 -2.14 3.78 -0.60
C PHE A 192 -2.08 2.29 -0.94
N ALA A 193 -3.13 1.79 -1.58
CA ALA A 193 -3.18 0.42 -2.10
C ALA A 193 -2.93 0.41 -3.61
N THR A 194 -2.21 -0.60 -4.10
CA THR A 194 -2.03 -0.78 -5.54
C THR A 194 -3.15 -1.59 -6.18
N GLY A 195 -3.54 -1.17 -7.40
CA GLY A 195 -4.41 -1.94 -8.29
C GLY A 195 -3.62 -2.68 -9.38
N PRO A 196 -4.27 -3.46 -10.25
CA PRO A 196 -3.67 -3.95 -11.48
C PRO A 196 -3.36 -2.78 -12.41
N ASN A 197 -2.30 -2.91 -13.22
CA ASN A 197 -1.96 -1.98 -14.31
C ASN A 197 -1.68 -0.53 -13.87
N ILE A 198 -1.12 -0.34 -12.68
CA ILE A 198 -0.58 0.96 -12.26
C ILE A 198 0.94 0.86 -12.32
N ASP A 199 1.53 1.35 -13.42
CA ASP A 199 2.98 1.33 -13.63
C ASP A 199 3.68 2.46 -12.86
N SER A 200 2.98 3.60 -12.68
CA SER A 200 3.49 4.73 -11.92
C SER A 200 2.37 5.58 -11.33
N VAL A 201 2.64 6.24 -10.22
CA VAL A 201 1.72 7.18 -9.56
C VAL A 201 2.47 8.43 -9.11
N SER A 202 1.82 9.58 -9.18
CA SER A 202 2.24 10.79 -8.46
C SER A 202 1.34 10.95 -7.23
N LEU A 203 1.95 11.29 -6.10
CA LEU A 203 1.26 11.50 -4.84
C LEU A 203 1.15 12.99 -4.54
N VAL A 204 0.03 13.40 -3.96
CA VAL A 204 -0.07 14.65 -3.22
C VAL A 204 -0.34 14.31 -1.76
N LEU A 205 0.67 14.47 -0.94
CA LEU A 205 0.62 14.33 0.51
C LEU A 205 0.25 15.68 1.10
N SER A 206 -0.75 15.73 1.99
CA SER A 206 -1.13 16.97 2.66
C SER A 206 -1.26 16.75 4.16
N GLY A 207 -0.73 17.67 4.95
CA GLY A 207 -0.73 17.52 6.40
C GLY A 207 -0.07 18.67 7.14
N ARG A 208 0.35 18.40 8.39
CA ARG A 208 1.04 19.37 9.23
C ARG A 208 2.54 19.17 9.19
N LEU A 209 3.28 20.22 8.89
CA LEU A 209 4.73 20.25 8.94
C LEU A 209 5.22 19.94 10.37
N ARG A 210 6.12 18.99 10.52
CA ARG A 210 6.76 18.67 11.79
C ARG A 210 8.13 19.35 11.92
N ARG A 211 8.96 19.16 10.91
CA ARG A 211 10.29 19.79 10.83
C ARG A 211 10.81 19.81 9.40
N ILE A 212 11.73 20.72 9.17
CA ILE A 212 12.63 20.72 8.03
C ILE A 212 14.03 20.40 8.59
N GLY A 213 14.82 19.63 7.87
CA GLY A 213 16.16 19.23 8.30
C GLY A 213 16.95 18.65 7.14
N ASN A 214 18.03 17.98 7.48
CA ASN A 214 18.84 17.22 6.54
C ASN A 214 18.99 15.78 7.05
N ASP A 215 19.18 14.86 6.14
CA ASP A 215 19.66 13.50 6.38
C ASP A 215 20.92 13.24 5.55
N ALA A 216 21.33 11.97 5.43
CA ALA A 216 22.52 11.59 4.67
C ALA A 216 22.42 11.90 3.15
N THR A 217 21.20 12.07 2.64
CA THR A 217 20.92 12.31 1.19
C THR A 217 20.68 13.78 0.89
N GLY A 218 20.49 14.64 1.89
CA GLY A 218 20.26 16.07 1.72
C GLY A 218 19.06 16.61 2.49
N PRO A 219 18.45 17.72 2.01
CA PRO A 219 17.31 18.33 2.68
C PRO A 219 16.09 17.41 2.72
N VAL A 220 15.41 17.35 3.88
CA VAL A 220 14.21 16.57 4.09
C VAL A 220 13.12 17.40 4.76
N LEU A 221 11.87 17.04 4.46
CA LEU A 221 10.67 17.61 5.07
C LEU A 221 9.90 16.48 5.76
N ALA A 222 9.75 16.57 7.08
CA ALA A 222 8.94 15.65 7.84
C ALA A 222 7.57 16.26 8.13
N LEU A 223 6.49 15.51 7.83
CA LEU A 223 5.12 15.96 8.03
C LEU A 223 4.26 14.85 8.66
N THR A 224 3.23 15.25 9.39
CA THR A 224 2.13 14.35 9.73
C THR A 224 1.10 14.43 8.61
N VAL A 225 1.12 13.43 7.72
CA VAL A 225 0.16 13.35 6.61
C VAL A 225 -1.25 13.15 7.17
N LYS A 226 -2.21 13.90 6.63
CA LYS A 226 -3.64 13.81 6.92
C LYS A 226 -4.44 13.35 5.71
N ARG A 227 -3.94 13.61 4.51
CA ARG A 227 -4.58 13.24 3.25
C ARG A 227 -3.54 12.79 2.24
N VAL A 228 -3.88 11.77 1.48
CA VAL A 228 -3.13 11.30 0.30
C VAL A 228 -4.06 11.35 -0.90
N HIS A 229 -3.59 11.95 -1.99
CA HIS A 229 -4.22 11.85 -3.30
C HIS A 229 -3.26 11.19 -4.27
N LEU A 230 -3.75 10.25 -5.06
CA LEU A 230 -3.02 9.68 -6.19
C LEU A 230 -3.47 10.34 -7.50
N SER A 231 -2.56 10.48 -8.46
CA SER A 231 -2.87 10.90 -9.83
C SER A 231 -3.95 10.03 -10.50
N ALA A 232 -4.08 8.77 -10.10
CA ALA A 232 -5.14 7.85 -10.51
C ALA A 232 -6.52 8.14 -9.88
N GLY A 233 -6.70 9.30 -9.23
CA GLY A 233 -7.98 9.75 -8.68
C GLY A 233 -8.35 9.23 -7.30
N TRP A 234 -7.54 8.38 -6.69
CA TRP A 234 -7.82 7.87 -5.34
C TRP A 234 -7.43 8.86 -4.25
N ARG A 235 -8.21 8.85 -3.17
CA ARG A 235 -7.96 9.67 -1.96
C ARG A 235 -8.07 8.80 -0.71
N ALA A 236 -7.24 9.09 0.28
CA ALA A 236 -7.36 8.54 1.63
C ALA A 236 -7.21 9.64 2.69
N LEU A 237 -7.92 9.44 3.80
CA LEU A 237 -7.67 10.14 5.06
C LEU A 237 -6.82 9.22 5.94
N LEU A 238 -5.74 9.73 6.48
CA LEU A 238 -4.87 8.99 7.39
C LEU A 238 -4.11 9.95 8.29
N THR A 239 -3.63 9.47 9.42
CA THR A 239 -2.77 10.26 10.31
C THR A 239 -1.46 9.51 10.49
N ARG A 240 -0.42 9.94 9.76
CA ARG A 240 0.85 9.23 9.73
C ARG A 240 2.04 10.17 9.59
N PRO A 241 3.14 9.96 10.33
CA PRO A 241 4.40 10.64 10.07
C PRO A 241 5.02 10.12 8.76
N VAL A 242 5.47 11.04 7.92
CA VAL A 242 6.16 10.76 6.65
C VAL A 242 7.31 11.74 6.52
N THR A 243 8.45 11.26 6.05
CA THR A 243 9.60 12.09 5.67
C THR A 243 9.78 12.00 4.15
N VAL A 244 9.96 13.14 3.51
CA VAL A 244 10.12 13.28 2.07
C VAL A 244 11.43 13.99 1.80
N ALA A 245 12.27 13.46 0.89
CA ALA A 245 13.47 14.15 0.42
C ALA A 245 13.08 15.37 -0.42
N VAL A 246 13.87 16.43 -0.34
CA VAL A 246 13.65 17.67 -1.10
C VAL A 246 14.87 17.95 -1.96
N PRO A 247 14.99 17.31 -3.14
CA PRO A 247 16.15 17.45 -4.00
C PRO A 247 16.33 18.89 -4.54
N PRO A 248 17.52 19.25 -4.99
CA PRO A 248 17.75 20.51 -5.70
C PRO A 248 16.77 20.64 -6.89
N GLY A 249 16.22 21.84 -7.09
CA GLY A 249 15.24 22.10 -8.14
C GLY A 249 13.78 21.87 -7.73
N THR A 250 13.50 21.34 -6.54
CA THR A 250 12.15 21.27 -6.00
C THR A 250 11.49 22.66 -5.98
N VAL A 251 10.30 22.78 -6.57
CA VAL A 251 9.53 24.04 -6.53
C VAL A 251 8.94 24.24 -5.15
N VAL A 252 9.28 25.33 -4.47
CA VAL A 252 8.74 25.66 -3.15
C VAL A 252 7.88 26.93 -3.24
N GLU A 253 6.64 26.80 -2.83
CA GLU A 253 5.61 27.82 -2.93
C GLU A 253 4.91 28.06 -1.59
N ARG A 254 4.30 29.24 -1.44
CA ARG A 254 3.39 29.58 -0.35
C ARG A 254 2.09 30.14 -0.90
N LYS A 255 0.99 29.54 -0.52
CA LYS A 255 -0.35 30.07 -0.74
C LYS A 255 -0.71 30.96 0.43
N ARG A 256 -0.78 32.27 0.20
CA ARG A 256 -1.14 33.28 1.21
C ARG A 256 -2.63 33.24 1.54
N ALA A 257 -3.03 33.85 2.64
CA ALA A 257 -4.41 33.99 3.06
C ALA A 257 -5.30 34.67 1.97
N SER A 258 -4.71 35.56 1.15
CA SER A 258 -5.37 36.17 -0.02
C SER A 258 -5.68 35.18 -1.16
N GLY A 259 -5.16 33.94 -1.10
CA GLY A 259 -5.22 32.95 -2.18
C GLY A 259 -4.06 33.05 -3.19
N THR A 260 -3.25 34.12 -3.13
CA THR A 260 -2.09 34.30 -4.03
C THR A 260 -1.01 33.25 -3.73
N ILE A 261 -0.43 32.69 -4.78
CA ILE A 261 0.71 31.74 -4.67
C ILE A 261 1.97 32.51 -5.02
N VAL A 262 2.98 32.42 -4.17
CA VAL A 262 4.29 33.05 -4.34
C VAL A 262 5.41 32.00 -4.19
N THR A 263 6.48 32.15 -4.94
CA THR A 263 7.70 31.34 -4.75
C THR A 263 8.34 31.71 -3.41
N THR A 264 8.87 30.71 -2.72
CA THR A 264 9.53 30.89 -1.42
C THR A 264 10.64 29.87 -1.25
N THR A 265 11.25 29.80 -0.08
CA THR A 265 12.30 28.82 0.25
C THR A 265 11.79 27.73 1.16
N LEU A 266 12.45 26.57 1.17
CA LEU A 266 12.10 25.47 2.05
C LEU A 266 12.16 25.90 3.53
N ALA A 267 13.18 26.70 3.89
CA ALA A 267 13.37 27.19 5.27
C ALA A 267 12.29 28.15 5.76
N SER A 268 11.40 28.66 4.87
CA SER A 268 10.28 29.53 5.26
C SER A 268 9.13 28.79 5.96
N GLY A 269 9.11 27.46 5.90
CA GLY A 269 8.08 26.64 6.54
C GLY A 269 8.22 26.62 8.07
N LYS A 270 7.11 26.59 8.77
CA LYS A 270 7.05 26.59 10.25
C LYS A 270 6.40 25.29 10.75
N PRO A 271 6.92 24.68 11.82
CA PRO A 271 6.26 23.54 12.46
C PRO A 271 4.79 23.85 12.79
N GLY A 272 3.91 22.89 12.53
CA GLY A 272 2.45 23.04 12.69
C GLY A 272 1.72 23.63 11.49
N GLU A 273 2.43 24.27 10.56
CA GLU A 273 1.86 24.82 9.34
C GLU A 273 1.32 23.73 8.42
N TRP A 274 0.25 24.03 7.67
CA TRP A 274 -0.25 23.09 6.67
C TRP A 274 0.64 23.10 5.44
N VAL A 275 1.02 21.91 4.99
CA VAL A 275 1.89 21.71 3.84
C VAL A 275 1.30 20.66 2.90
N GLY A 276 1.41 20.91 1.60
CA GLY A 276 1.18 19.96 0.52
C GLY A 276 2.50 19.61 -0.15
N VAL A 277 2.76 18.33 -0.36
CA VAL A 277 3.93 17.83 -1.08
C VAL A 277 3.45 17.02 -2.27
N ARG A 278 3.89 17.38 -3.48
CA ARG A 278 3.70 16.57 -4.68
C ARG A 278 4.99 15.81 -4.97
N THR A 279 4.87 14.53 -5.26
CA THR A 279 5.99 13.70 -5.74
C THR A 279 6.02 13.68 -7.28
N PRO A 280 7.15 13.40 -7.91
CA PRO A 280 7.17 12.94 -9.29
C PRO A 280 6.40 11.63 -9.44
N PHE A 281 6.28 11.12 -10.65
CA PHE A 281 5.76 9.79 -10.87
C PHE A 281 6.75 8.75 -10.34
N VAL A 282 6.28 7.91 -9.44
CA VAL A 282 7.07 6.83 -8.82
C VAL A 282 6.42 5.48 -9.11
N ALA A 283 7.21 4.44 -9.21
CA ALA A 283 6.69 3.07 -9.27
C ALA A 283 5.96 2.76 -7.96
N PRO A 284 4.79 2.12 -8.00
CA PRO A 284 3.99 1.83 -6.80
C PRO A 284 4.55 0.63 -6.01
N GLY A 285 5.86 0.57 -5.84
CA GLY A 285 6.54 -0.43 -5.03
C GLY A 285 6.12 -0.38 -3.56
N LEU A 286 6.38 -1.45 -2.81
CA LEU A 286 5.99 -1.53 -1.41
C LEU A 286 6.64 -0.43 -0.55
N ALA A 287 7.90 -0.08 -0.83
CA ALA A 287 8.60 0.98 -0.10
C ALA A 287 7.91 2.34 -0.27
N ALA A 288 7.52 2.71 -1.50
CA ALA A 288 6.77 3.95 -1.76
C ALA A 288 5.40 3.94 -1.07
N GLN A 289 4.70 2.81 -1.06
CA GLN A 289 3.43 2.66 -0.36
C GLN A 289 3.56 2.82 1.16
N LEU A 290 4.69 2.39 1.72
CA LEU A 290 5.01 2.51 3.13
C LEU A 290 5.59 3.88 3.51
N ALA A 291 5.88 4.74 2.54
CA ALA A 291 6.60 5.99 2.72
C ALA A 291 7.97 5.78 3.35
N GLU A 292 8.71 4.79 2.90
CA GLU A 292 10.10 4.62 3.28
C GLU A 292 10.91 5.84 2.83
N PRO A 293 11.81 6.38 3.68
CA PRO A 293 12.42 7.70 3.46
C PRO A 293 13.14 7.89 2.13
N CYS A 294 13.72 6.83 1.59
CA CYS A 294 14.49 6.86 0.34
C CYS A 294 13.63 6.80 -0.94
N GLU A 295 12.32 6.58 -0.83
CA GLU A 295 11.45 6.32 -1.98
C GLU A 295 10.58 7.52 -2.37
N LEU A 296 10.44 8.50 -1.49
CA LEU A 296 9.61 9.67 -1.75
C LEU A 296 10.46 10.93 -1.85
N GLU A 297 10.44 11.53 -3.04
CA GLU A 297 11.04 12.83 -3.31
C GLU A 297 9.96 13.87 -3.60
N ALA A 298 10.22 15.13 -3.24
CA ALA A 298 9.35 16.23 -3.56
C ALA A 298 9.68 16.81 -4.94
N GLU A 299 8.70 16.87 -5.83
CA GLU A 299 8.73 17.72 -7.01
C GLU A 299 8.29 19.15 -6.66
N ARG A 300 7.31 19.25 -5.74
CA ARG A 300 6.77 20.53 -5.28
C ARG A 300 6.40 20.48 -3.81
N VAL A 301 6.74 21.54 -3.09
CA VAL A 301 6.30 21.80 -1.71
C VAL A 301 5.46 23.08 -1.69
N ARG A 302 4.28 23.06 -1.10
CA ARG A 302 3.42 24.24 -0.95
C ARG A 302 2.95 24.40 0.49
N TYR A 303 3.36 25.48 1.13
CA TYR A 303 2.81 25.93 2.40
C TYR A 303 1.45 26.60 2.18
N ASP A 304 0.51 26.45 3.09
CA ASP A 304 -0.86 26.95 2.93
C ASP A 304 -1.27 27.76 4.17
N ASP A 305 -1.21 29.09 4.07
CA ASP A 305 -1.60 30.04 5.13
C ASP A 305 -3.12 30.14 5.30
N THR A 306 -3.93 29.45 4.46
CA THR A 306 -5.39 29.50 4.53
C THR A 306 -6.01 28.42 5.42
N ARG A 307 -5.18 27.55 6.07
CA ARG A 307 -5.63 26.38 6.85
C ARG A 307 -5.10 26.31 8.25
#